data_0b0ffe66f0bebcb2842978a3381554cf
#
_entry.id   0b0ffe66f0bebcb2842978a3381554cf
#
_cell.length_a   1.000
_cell.length_b   1.000
_cell.length_c   1.000
_cell.angle_alpha   90.00
_cell.angle_beta   90.00
_cell.angle_gamma   90.00
#
_symmetry.space_group_name_H-M   'P 1'
#
loop_
_entity.id
_entity.type
_entity.pdbx_description
1 polymer ?
#
loop_
_entity_poly.entity_id
_entity_poly.type
_entity_poly.pdbx_seq_one_letter_code
_entity_poly.pdbx_strand_id
1 'polypeptide(L)'
;MKKIFILSTTFLLCSCSSYQEITEQDVKDTILGMFDSFSVESSDKNNFYNYVTDDYLLYEMGKKFNASEFLDFASSFGTIEDDWELSDMKISIDKESAHAYFNNKGRFVTLNEGKKTLLNYEWLESTYMVRVDGKLKIKFYFSDTVNQSSEAID
;
A
#
# COMPACT_ATOMS: atom_id res chain seq x y z
N MET A 1 -33.39 52.98 36.70
CA MET A 1 -33.32 51.64 36.08
C MET A 1 -32.17 51.64 35.05
N LYS A 2 -31.02 51.07 35.43
CA LYS A 2 -29.81 50.96 34.53
C LYS A 2 -29.91 49.68 33.70
N LYS A 3 -30.00 49.80 32.38
CA LYS A 3 -29.94 48.67 31.45
C LYS A 3 -28.48 48.29 31.22
N ILE A 4 -28.08 47.09 31.64
CA ILE A 4 -26.77 46.49 31.35
C ILE A 4 -26.85 45.80 30.00
N PHE A 5 -26.06 46.29 29.03
CA PHE A 5 -25.89 45.68 27.71
C PHE A 5 -24.75 44.66 27.80
N ILE A 6 -25.07 43.34 27.77
CA ILE A 6 -24.07 42.28 27.73
C ILE A 6 -23.70 42.09 26.25
N LEU A 7 -22.48 42.52 25.90
CA LEU A 7 -21.89 42.26 24.57
C LEU A 7 -21.31 40.85 24.54
N SER A 8 -22.02 39.94 23.90
CA SER A 8 -21.53 38.55 23.69
C SER A 8 -20.53 38.53 22.56
N THR A 9 -19.25 38.40 22.90
CA THR A 9 -18.15 38.26 21.93
C THR A 9 -18.06 36.80 21.53
N THR A 10 -18.60 36.46 20.37
CA THR A 10 -18.46 35.09 19.78
C THR A 10 -17.05 34.95 19.23
N PHE A 11 -16.22 34.17 19.91
CA PHE A 11 -14.89 33.76 19.42
C PHE A 11 -15.08 32.72 18.31
N LEU A 12 -14.92 33.14 17.07
CA LEU A 12 -14.74 32.23 15.93
C LEU A 12 -13.35 31.57 16.06
N LEU A 13 -13.29 30.34 16.54
CA LEU A 13 -12.12 29.51 16.44
C LEU A 13 -11.97 29.10 14.96
N CYS A 14 -11.16 29.86 14.23
CA CYS A 14 -10.67 29.42 12.91
C CYS A 14 -9.73 28.25 13.14
N SER A 15 -10.25 27.01 13.00
CA SER A 15 -9.43 25.81 12.93
C SER A 15 -8.64 25.87 11.63
N CYS A 16 -7.44 26.43 11.65
CA CYS A 16 -6.46 26.21 10.59
C CYS A 16 -6.06 24.75 10.67
N SER A 17 -6.65 23.91 9.83
CA SER A 17 -6.09 22.60 9.51
C SER A 17 -4.70 22.86 8.93
N SER A 18 -3.65 22.58 9.70
CA SER A 18 -2.29 22.66 9.21
C SER A 18 -2.14 21.66 8.08
N TYR A 19 -1.93 22.14 6.86
CA TYR A 19 -1.55 21.32 5.73
C TYR A 19 -0.25 20.60 6.10
N GLN A 20 -0.29 19.28 6.16
CA GLN A 20 0.89 18.45 6.41
C GLN A 20 1.45 18.02 5.06
N GLU A 21 2.68 18.39 4.74
CA GLU A 21 3.35 17.96 3.51
C GLU A 21 3.53 16.44 3.50
N ILE A 22 3.48 15.84 2.30
CA ILE A 22 3.87 14.44 2.11
C ILE A 22 5.39 14.36 2.21
N THR A 23 5.88 13.38 2.97
CA THR A 23 7.32 13.12 3.10
C THR A 23 7.70 11.82 2.38
N GLU A 24 9.00 11.63 2.10
CA GLU A 24 9.48 10.33 1.60
C GLU A 24 9.20 9.19 2.58
N GLN A 25 9.17 9.48 3.87
CA GLN A 25 8.86 8.48 4.88
C GLN A 25 7.40 8.04 4.80
N ASP A 26 6.45 8.98 4.59
CA ASP A 26 5.04 8.64 4.40
C ASP A 26 4.84 7.73 3.19
N VAL A 27 5.60 7.97 2.10
CA VAL A 27 5.57 7.12 0.90
C VAL A 27 6.07 5.71 1.21
N LYS A 28 7.21 5.59 1.89
CA LYS A 28 7.81 4.30 2.29
C LYS A 28 6.88 3.53 3.22
N ASP A 29 6.35 4.20 4.25
CA ASP A 29 5.45 3.59 5.23
C ASP A 29 4.14 3.10 4.58
N THR A 30 3.63 3.84 3.59
CA THR A 30 2.45 3.43 2.84
C THR A 30 2.71 2.17 2.00
N ILE A 31 3.85 2.10 1.31
CA ILE A 31 4.25 0.94 0.50
C ILE A 31 4.49 -0.28 1.41
N LEU A 32 5.33 -0.15 2.44
CA LEU A 32 5.65 -1.23 3.36
C LEU A 32 4.40 -1.74 4.08
N GLY A 33 3.56 -0.83 4.58
CA GLY A 33 2.31 -1.21 5.24
C GLY A 33 1.33 -1.93 4.30
N MET A 34 1.32 -1.62 3.01
CA MET A 34 0.57 -2.39 2.02
C MET A 34 1.11 -3.83 1.93
N PHE A 35 2.43 -4.04 1.79
CA PHE A 35 3.05 -5.37 1.75
C PHE A 35 2.78 -6.15 3.04
N ASP A 36 3.02 -5.55 4.20
CA ASP A 36 2.76 -6.18 5.50
C ASP A 36 1.29 -6.61 5.66
N SER A 37 0.36 -5.87 5.07
CA SER A 37 -1.07 -6.15 5.22
C SER A 37 -1.54 -7.41 4.49
N PHE A 38 -0.87 -7.84 3.44
CA PHE A 38 -1.19 -9.09 2.73
C PHE A 38 -0.15 -10.21 2.92
N SER A 39 0.91 -9.97 3.69
CA SER A 39 1.85 -11.01 4.14
C SER A 39 1.14 -12.14 4.88
N VAL A 40 1.70 -13.35 4.84
CA VAL A 40 1.17 -14.53 5.55
C VAL A 40 1.10 -14.31 7.07
N GLU A 41 1.95 -13.45 7.62
CA GLU A 41 1.97 -13.10 9.03
C GLU A 41 0.85 -12.12 9.42
N SER A 42 0.20 -11.47 8.47
CA SER A 42 -0.88 -10.53 8.73
C SER A 42 -2.10 -11.24 9.33
N SER A 43 -2.52 -10.82 10.51
CA SER A 43 -3.70 -11.36 11.21
C SER A 43 -5.03 -10.93 10.57
N ASP A 44 -5.04 -9.84 9.81
CA ASP A 44 -6.24 -9.30 9.15
C ASP A 44 -5.87 -8.69 7.78
N LYS A 45 -6.23 -9.40 6.72
CA LYS A 45 -6.02 -8.95 5.34
C LYS A 45 -6.83 -7.69 4.99
N ASN A 46 -7.87 -7.35 5.74
CA ASN A 46 -8.62 -6.10 5.54
C ASN A 46 -7.77 -4.86 5.84
N ASN A 47 -6.64 -5.00 6.54
CA ASN A 47 -5.68 -3.91 6.72
C ASN A 47 -5.17 -3.35 5.39
N PHE A 48 -5.18 -4.13 4.31
CA PHE A 48 -4.85 -3.70 2.96
C PHE A 48 -5.62 -2.44 2.53
N TYR A 49 -6.92 -2.37 2.85
CA TYR A 49 -7.78 -1.22 2.52
C TYR A 49 -7.40 0.09 3.25
N ASN A 50 -6.55 0.02 4.27
CA ASN A 50 -5.99 1.23 4.90
C ASN A 50 -4.96 1.93 4.01
N TYR A 51 -4.30 1.19 3.12
CA TYR A 51 -3.20 1.66 2.29
C TYR A 51 -3.57 1.92 0.84
N VAL A 52 -4.74 1.46 0.39
CA VAL A 52 -5.21 1.64 -0.98
C VAL A 52 -6.48 2.48 -1.03
N THR A 53 -6.75 3.14 -2.17
CA THR A 53 -8.01 3.87 -2.39
C THR A 53 -9.15 2.92 -2.75
N ASP A 54 -10.40 3.38 -2.65
CA ASP A 54 -11.58 2.59 -3.02
C ASP A 54 -11.58 2.23 -4.52
N ASP A 55 -10.97 3.07 -5.35
CA ASP A 55 -10.79 2.87 -6.80
C ASP A 55 -9.38 2.36 -7.16
N TYR A 56 -8.71 1.66 -6.23
CA TYR A 56 -7.40 1.05 -6.44
C TYR A 56 -7.38 0.14 -7.66
N LEU A 57 -6.29 0.23 -8.42
CA LEU A 57 -6.05 -0.56 -9.61
C LEU A 57 -4.61 -1.07 -9.64
N LEU A 58 -4.44 -2.37 -9.76
CA LEU A 58 -3.16 -3.04 -10.01
C LEU A 58 -3.11 -3.59 -11.42
N TYR A 59 -1.98 -3.39 -12.09
CA TYR A 59 -1.63 -4.10 -13.34
C TYR A 59 -0.48 -5.04 -13.04
N GLU A 60 -0.71 -6.32 -13.21
CA GLU A 60 0.28 -7.37 -13.00
C GLU A 60 0.02 -8.57 -13.93
N MET A 61 1.08 -9.17 -14.47
CA MET A 61 1.01 -10.35 -15.34
C MET A 61 0.02 -10.20 -16.52
N GLY A 62 -0.09 -8.99 -17.07
CA GLY A 62 -1.00 -8.67 -18.16
C GLY A 62 -2.49 -8.59 -17.76
N LYS A 63 -2.79 -8.63 -16.47
CA LYS A 63 -4.16 -8.53 -15.91
C LYS A 63 -4.34 -7.22 -15.15
N LYS A 64 -5.62 -6.91 -14.91
CA LYS A 64 -6.06 -5.82 -14.05
C LYS A 64 -6.74 -6.41 -12.84
N PHE A 65 -6.45 -5.85 -11.66
CA PHE A 65 -7.07 -6.25 -10.41
C PHE A 65 -7.53 -5.01 -9.64
N ASN A 66 -8.73 -5.04 -9.11
CA ASN A 66 -9.11 -4.18 -7.99
C ASN A 66 -8.57 -4.79 -6.67
N ALA A 67 -8.77 -4.10 -5.55
CA ALA A 67 -8.23 -4.51 -4.25
C ALA A 67 -8.70 -5.93 -3.83
N SER A 68 -9.98 -6.25 -3.97
CA SER A 68 -10.53 -7.56 -3.62
C SER A 68 -9.99 -8.67 -4.52
N GLU A 69 -10.00 -8.43 -5.84
CA GLU A 69 -9.49 -9.39 -6.83
C GLU A 69 -8.00 -9.69 -6.62
N PHE A 70 -7.20 -8.67 -6.21
CA PHE A 70 -5.81 -8.87 -5.90
C PHE A 70 -5.61 -9.73 -4.63
N LEU A 71 -6.36 -9.47 -3.56
CA LEU A 71 -6.27 -10.28 -2.34
C LEU A 71 -6.68 -11.74 -2.59
N ASP A 72 -7.73 -11.98 -3.39
CA ASP A 72 -8.15 -13.32 -3.80
C ASP A 72 -7.06 -14.00 -4.62
N PHE A 73 -6.47 -13.27 -5.58
CA PHE A 73 -5.36 -13.78 -6.40
C PHE A 73 -4.15 -14.15 -5.55
N ALA A 74 -3.68 -13.27 -4.66
CA ALA A 74 -2.55 -13.53 -3.76
C ALA A 74 -2.82 -14.73 -2.85
N SER A 75 -4.04 -14.86 -2.32
CA SER A 75 -4.45 -15.97 -1.46
C SER A 75 -4.48 -17.32 -2.20
N SER A 76 -4.70 -17.30 -3.52
CA SER A 76 -4.81 -18.52 -4.34
C SER A 76 -3.51 -19.31 -4.48
N PHE A 77 -2.36 -18.72 -4.16
CA PHE A 77 -1.06 -19.40 -4.25
C PHE A 77 -0.80 -20.40 -3.13
N GLY A 78 -1.56 -20.35 -2.04
CA GLY A 78 -1.34 -21.22 -0.88
C GLY A 78 0.00 -20.95 -0.20
N THR A 79 0.42 -19.67 -0.16
CA THR A 79 1.66 -19.23 0.46
C THR A 79 1.61 -19.43 1.98
N ILE A 80 2.67 -20.05 2.52
CA ILE A 80 2.84 -20.31 3.95
C ILE A 80 4.03 -19.56 4.57
N GLU A 81 4.96 -19.08 3.74
CA GLU A 81 6.05 -18.19 4.11
C GLU A 81 6.25 -17.16 3.02
N ASP A 82 6.47 -15.91 3.36
CA ASP A 82 6.82 -14.84 2.43
C ASP A 82 7.92 -13.95 3.00
N ASP A 83 8.75 -13.38 2.10
CA ASP A 83 9.77 -12.40 2.41
C ASP A 83 9.93 -11.46 1.22
N TRP A 84 10.14 -10.16 1.49
CA TRP A 84 10.20 -9.10 0.51
C TRP A 84 11.44 -8.24 0.69
N GLU A 85 12.12 -7.95 -0.40
CA GLU A 85 13.25 -7.01 -0.44
C GLU A 85 12.99 -5.90 -1.45
N LEU A 86 12.71 -4.69 -0.95
CA LEU A 86 12.56 -3.49 -1.78
C LEU A 86 13.89 -2.76 -1.89
N SER A 87 14.30 -2.41 -3.11
CA SER A 87 15.57 -1.74 -3.35
C SER A 87 15.47 -0.67 -4.45
N ASP A 88 16.46 0.20 -4.52
CA ASP A 88 16.60 1.25 -5.53
C ASP A 88 15.39 2.19 -5.67
N MET A 89 14.66 2.40 -4.56
CA MET A 89 13.46 3.23 -4.56
C MET A 89 13.77 4.68 -4.92
N LYS A 90 13.00 5.19 -5.89
CA LYS A 90 12.98 6.60 -6.30
C LYS A 90 11.60 7.16 -6.05
N ILE A 91 11.54 8.32 -5.42
CA ILE A 91 10.31 8.95 -4.99
C ILE A 91 10.23 10.35 -5.59
N SER A 92 9.05 10.70 -6.10
CA SER A 92 8.68 12.05 -6.52
C SER A 92 7.44 12.46 -5.75
N ILE A 93 7.44 13.66 -5.17
CA ILE A 93 6.36 14.16 -4.31
C ILE A 93 5.82 15.44 -4.89
N ASP A 94 4.49 15.51 -5.01
CA ASP A 94 3.71 16.70 -5.28
C ASP A 94 2.91 17.11 -4.03
N LYS A 95 2.14 18.18 -4.16
CA LYS A 95 1.36 18.71 -3.03
C LYS A 95 0.40 17.69 -2.41
N GLU A 96 -0.36 16.93 -3.23
CA GLU A 96 -1.42 16.01 -2.77
C GLU A 96 -1.21 14.58 -3.28
N SER A 97 -0.06 14.32 -3.90
CA SER A 97 0.24 13.02 -4.50
C SER A 97 1.72 12.69 -4.43
N ALA A 98 2.04 11.42 -4.60
CA ALA A 98 3.40 10.95 -4.75
C ALA A 98 3.46 9.81 -5.79
N HIS A 99 4.62 9.64 -6.37
CA HIS A 99 4.94 8.54 -7.25
C HIS A 99 6.24 7.90 -6.76
N ALA A 100 6.28 6.57 -6.71
CA ALA A 100 7.49 5.82 -6.44
C ALA A 100 7.67 4.71 -7.48
N TYR A 101 8.94 4.38 -7.78
CA TYR A 101 9.30 3.17 -8.51
C TYR A 101 10.52 2.53 -7.85
N PHE A 102 10.60 1.20 -7.90
CA PHE A 102 11.60 0.43 -7.18
C PHE A 102 11.73 -1.00 -7.73
N ASN A 103 12.82 -1.67 -7.36
CA ASN A 103 12.96 -3.10 -7.55
C ASN A 103 12.39 -3.82 -6.33
N ASN A 104 11.71 -4.94 -6.57
CA ASN A 104 11.22 -5.82 -5.53
C ASN A 104 11.67 -7.26 -5.78
N LYS A 105 12.11 -7.94 -4.74
CA LYS A 105 12.35 -9.37 -4.75
C LYS A 105 11.44 -10.03 -3.73
N GLY A 106 10.75 -11.07 -4.17
CA GLY A 106 9.88 -11.87 -3.31
C GLY A 106 10.36 -13.31 -3.25
N ARG A 107 10.40 -13.85 -2.05
CA ARG A 107 10.65 -15.27 -1.78
C ARG A 107 9.42 -15.84 -1.07
N PHE A 108 8.84 -16.89 -1.65
CA PHE A 108 7.62 -17.50 -1.11
C PHE A 108 7.80 -18.99 -0.97
N VAL A 109 7.26 -19.56 0.10
CA VAL A 109 7.03 -21.00 0.18
C VAL A 109 5.52 -21.23 0.07
N THR A 110 5.12 -22.01 -0.92
CA THR A 110 3.72 -22.41 -1.11
C THR A 110 3.51 -23.86 -0.72
N LEU A 111 2.31 -24.19 -0.22
CA LEU A 111 1.91 -25.56 0.12
C LEU A 111 0.63 -25.92 -0.65
N ASN A 112 0.75 -26.81 -1.63
CA ASN A 112 -0.36 -27.29 -2.44
C ASN A 112 -0.37 -28.81 -2.47
N GLU A 113 -1.48 -29.42 -2.09
CA GLU A 113 -1.65 -30.89 -2.05
C GLU A 113 -0.53 -31.62 -1.27
N GLY A 114 -0.04 -31.00 -0.19
CA GLY A 114 1.03 -31.56 0.65
C GLY A 114 2.44 -31.42 0.07
N LYS A 115 2.61 -30.71 -1.05
CA LYS A 115 3.91 -30.43 -1.67
C LYS A 115 4.30 -28.98 -1.44
N LYS A 116 5.53 -28.78 -0.97
CA LYS A 116 6.10 -27.45 -0.84
C LYS A 116 6.84 -27.04 -2.11
N THR A 117 6.70 -25.77 -2.47
CA THR A 117 7.44 -25.17 -3.58
C THR A 117 7.99 -23.84 -3.15
N LEU A 118 9.28 -23.63 -3.35
CA LEU A 118 9.95 -22.35 -3.23
C LEU A 118 9.78 -21.58 -4.53
N LEU A 119 9.23 -20.38 -4.44
CA LEU A 119 9.08 -19.45 -5.55
C LEU A 119 9.96 -18.21 -5.27
N ASN A 120 10.74 -17.80 -6.25
CA ASN A 120 11.45 -16.53 -6.21
C ASN A 120 11.03 -15.69 -7.40
N TYR A 121 10.78 -14.43 -7.14
CA TYR A 121 10.39 -13.44 -8.13
C TYR A 121 11.26 -12.20 -8.02
N GLU A 122 11.45 -11.53 -9.14
CA GLU A 122 12.00 -10.19 -9.22
C GLU A 122 11.06 -9.34 -10.08
N TRP A 123 10.72 -8.14 -9.58
CA TRP A 123 9.82 -7.21 -10.26
C TRP A 123 10.42 -5.82 -10.39
N LEU A 124 10.00 -5.13 -11.45
CA LEU A 124 10.04 -3.68 -11.53
C LEU A 124 8.66 -3.15 -11.16
N GLU A 125 8.62 -2.27 -10.17
CA GLU A 125 7.37 -1.80 -9.62
C GLU A 125 7.25 -0.28 -9.66
N SER A 126 6.03 0.20 -9.81
CA SER A 126 5.70 1.60 -9.83
C SER A 126 4.35 1.83 -9.17
N THR A 127 4.25 2.88 -8.35
CA THR A 127 3.02 3.19 -7.64
C THR A 127 2.73 4.68 -7.65
N TYR A 128 1.46 5.03 -7.89
CA TYR A 128 0.93 6.38 -7.75
C TYR A 128 0.03 6.45 -6.52
N MET A 129 0.31 7.43 -5.68
CA MET A 129 -0.37 7.63 -4.41
C MET A 129 -1.04 9.00 -4.37
N VAL A 130 -2.16 9.07 -3.66
CA VAL A 130 -2.92 10.31 -3.45
C VAL A 130 -3.29 10.45 -1.99
N ARG A 131 -3.50 11.68 -1.54
CA ARG A 131 -4.02 11.95 -0.20
C ARG A 131 -5.54 11.78 -0.16
N VAL A 132 -6.02 10.93 0.73
CA VAL A 132 -7.44 10.70 1.01
C VAL A 132 -7.66 10.83 2.51
N ASP A 133 -8.51 11.74 2.95
CA ASP A 133 -8.83 12.00 4.37
C ASP A 133 -7.58 12.17 5.25
N GLY A 134 -6.59 12.90 4.74
CA GLY A 134 -5.33 13.19 5.42
C GLY A 134 -4.30 12.05 5.41
N LYS A 135 -4.61 10.89 4.85
CA LYS A 135 -3.70 9.73 4.70
C LYS A 135 -3.23 9.60 3.27
N LEU A 136 -1.98 9.18 3.09
CA LEU A 136 -1.47 8.80 1.77
C LEU A 136 -1.95 7.39 1.44
N LYS A 137 -2.54 7.19 0.25
CA LYS A 137 -3.06 5.91 -0.21
C LYS A 137 -2.65 5.63 -1.64
N ILE A 138 -2.39 4.37 -1.95
CA ILE A 138 -2.04 3.90 -3.29
C ILE A 138 -3.32 3.85 -4.12
N LYS A 139 -3.32 4.58 -5.23
CA LYS A 139 -4.41 4.61 -6.20
C LYS A 139 -4.15 3.69 -7.39
N PHE A 140 -2.90 3.64 -7.82
CA PHE A 140 -2.48 2.80 -8.93
C PHE A 140 -1.17 2.10 -8.59
N TYR A 141 -1.08 0.83 -8.94
CA TYR A 141 0.12 0.01 -8.81
C TYR A 141 0.39 -0.73 -10.12
N PHE A 142 1.64 -0.75 -10.52
CA PHE A 142 2.12 -1.50 -11.67
C PHE A 142 3.24 -2.42 -11.22
N SER A 143 3.16 -3.69 -11.59
CA SER A 143 4.15 -4.71 -11.30
C SER A 143 4.48 -5.44 -12.60
N ASP A 144 5.76 -5.48 -12.95
CA ASP A 144 6.29 -6.19 -14.13
C ASP A 144 7.31 -7.25 -13.66
N THR A 145 6.97 -8.52 -13.84
CA THR A 145 7.85 -9.63 -13.48
C THR A 145 9.00 -9.73 -14.48
N VAL A 146 10.22 -9.47 -14.02
CA VAL A 146 11.44 -9.54 -14.85
C VAL A 146 12.17 -10.85 -14.72
N ASN A 147 12.00 -11.54 -13.58
CA ASN A 147 12.58 -12.87 -13.36
C ASN A 147 11.69 -13.70 -12.42
N GLN A 148 11.64 -15.00 -12.65
CA GLN A 148 10.99 -15.94 -11.76
C GLN A 148 11.65 -17.32 -11.80
N SER A 149 11.64 -18.00 -10.65
CA SER A 149 12.05 -19.40 -10.56
C SER A 149 11.17 -20.16 -9.57
N SER A 150 11.07 -21.47 -9.77
CA SER A 150 10.37 -22.36 -8.85
C SER A 150 11.17 -23.63 -8.61
N GLU A 151 11.18 -24.12 -7.37
CA GLU A 151 11.88 -25.31 -6.95
C GLU A 151 11.01 -26.09 -5.95
N ALA A 152 10.88 -27.42 -6.16
CA ALA A 152 10.24 -28.28 -5.17
C ALA A 152 11.18 -28.45 -3.96
N ILE A 153 10.65 -28.28 -2.75
CA ILE A 153 11.39 -28.43 -1.49
C ILE A 153 10.68 -29.43 -0.58
N ASP A 154 11.46 -30.07 0.31
CA ASP A 154 10.98 -31.09 1.26
C ASP A 154 10.28 -30.48 2.48
#